data_20784ab7f560457ff33b8d219b7c6a03
#
_entry.id   20784ab7f560457ff33b8d219b7c6a03
#
_cell.length_a   1.000
_cell.length_b   1.000
_cell.length_c   1.000
_cell.angle_alpha   90.00
_cell.angle_beta   90.00
_cell.angle_gamma   90.00
#
_symmetry.space_group_name_H-M   'P 1'
#
loop_
_entity.id
_entity.type
_entity.pdbx_description
1 polymer ?
#
loop_
_entity_poly.entity_id
_entity_poly.type
_entity_poly.pdbx_seq_one_letter_code
_entity_poly.pdbx_strand_id
1 'polypeptide(L)'
;MTVLDRFLKYVTFDTQSNEETGTTPSTQGQRVFAEALVKELEAIGMEEISLDENSYVMATLPANTDEKIPTIGFIAHLDTSPDMSGKNVQPRIVTYLGGDIVLDAEENVVLSQSMFPELSDYKGQDIIVTNGKTLLGAVSYTHLTLPTTSRV
;
A
#
# COMPACT_ATOMS: atom_id res chain seq x y z
N MET A 1 -5.64 13.37 5.11
CA MET A 1 -5.17 12.59 3.93
C MET A 1 -6.19 11.51 3.67
N THR A 2 -6.69 11.38 2.44
CA THR A 2 -7.66 10.33 2.07
C THR A 2 -6.97 8.97 1.91
N VAL A 3 -7.74 7.89 1.75
CA VAL A 3 -7.20 6.55 1.41
C VAL A 3 -6.39 6.59 0.13
N LEU A 4 -6.94 7.27 -0.88
CA LEU A 4 -6.30 7.42 -2.18
C LEU A 4 -4.95 8.14 -2.05
N ASP A 5 -4.90 9.25 -1.29
CA ASP A 5 -3.64 9.98 -1.06
C ASP A 5 -2.59 9.11 -0.38
N ARG A 6 -3.00 8.30 0.61
CA ARG A 6 -2.11 7.35 1.29
C ARG A 6 -1.60 6.29 0.33
N PHE A 7 -2.49 5.66 -0.41
CA PHE A 7 -2.11 4.64 -1.38
C PHE A 7 -1.10 5.19 -2.40
N LEU A 8 -1.40 6.33 -3.03
CA LEU A 8 -0.51 6.96 -4.01
C LEU A 8 0.86 7.33 -3.42
N LYS A 9 0.91 7.72 -2.14
CA LYS A 9 2.14 8.00 -1.41
C LYS A 9 2.91 6.70 -1.09
N TYR A 10 2.22 5.69 -0.56
CA TYR A 10 2.88 4.48 -0.05
C TYR A 10 3.49 3.63 -1.16
N VAL A 11 2.85 3.53 -2.31
CA VAL A 11 3.39 2.77 -3.45
C VAL A 11 4.69 3.35 -4.02
N THR A 12 5.06 4.58 -3.66
CA THR A 12 6.33 5.18 -4.10
C THR A 12 7.54 4.75 -3.27
N PHE A 13 7.33 4.10 -2.11
CA PHE A 13 8.43 3.54 -1.33
C PHE A 13 8.91 2.24 -1.97
N ASP A 14 10.21 2.12 -2.17
CA ASP A 14 10.83 0.87 -2.62
C ASP A 14 11.04 -0.05 -1.42
N THR A 15 10.06 -0.91 -1.18
CA THR A 15 10.06 -1.86 -0.06
C THR A 15 10.29 -3.30 -0.51
N GLN A 16 10.82 -3.49 -1.73
CA GLN A 16 11.08 -4.82 -2.28
C GLN A 16 11.90 -5.67 -1.32
N SER A 17 11.46 -6.92 -1.10
CA SER A 17 12.17 -7.87 -0.27
C SER A 17 13.42 -8.43 -0.98
N ASN A 18 14.38 -8.90 -0.19
CA ASN A 18 15.57 -9.57 -0.69
C ASN A 18 15.92 -10.75 0.23
N GLU A 19 15.74 -11.96 -0.27
CA GLU A 19 15.96 -13.19 0.47
C GLU A 19 17.45 -13.48 0.73
N GLU A 20 18.35 -12.91 -0.07
CA GLU A 20 19.79 -13.17 0.02
C GLU A 20 20.47 -12.47 1.20
N THR A 21 19.83 -11.44 1.77
CA THR A 21 20.44 -10.66 2.87
C THR A 21 20.49 -11.40 4.19
N GLY A 22 19.55 -12.32 4.42
CA GLY A 22 19.42 -13.04 5.70
C GLY A 22 19.13 -12.16 6.91
N THR A 23 18.65 -10.91 6.68
CA THR A 23 18.35 -9.92 7.73
C THR A 23 16.88 -9.56 7.75
N THR A 24 16.41 -8.99 8.87
CA THR A 24 15.09 -8.39 9.00
C THR A 24 15.27 -6.97 9.55
N PRO A 25 14.82 -5.92 8.85
CA PRO A 25 14.23 -5.94 7.51
C PRO A 25 15.24 -6.43 6.45
N SER A 26 14.74 -7.03 5.37
CA SER A 26 15.59 -7.55 4.30
C SER A 26 16.15 -6.45 3.39
N THR A 27 15.55 -5.25 3.42
CA THR A 27 16.05 -4.08 2.69
C THR A 27 15.87 -2.80 3.49
N GLN A 28 16.75 -1.83 3.25
CA GLN A 28 16.66 -0.51 3.90
C GLN A 28 15.37 0.25 3.55
N GLY A 29 14.80 0.01 2.37
CA GLY A 29 13.54 0.64 1.96
C GLY A 29 12.37 0.31 2.89
N GLN A 30 12.32 -0.92 3.41
CA GLN A 30 11.33 -1.34 4.41
C GLN A 30 11.46 -0.52 5.69
N ARG A 31 12.69 -0.27 6.17
CA ARG A 31 12.96 0.57 7.35
C ARG A 31 12.50 2.01 7.13
N VAL A 32 12.87 2.60 6.00
CA VAL A 32 12.48 3.97 5.64
C VAL A 32 10.96 4.12 5.59
N PHE A 33 10.27 3.13 5.03
CA PHE A 33 8.81 3.13 4.99
C PHE A 33 8.19 2.96 6.38
N ALA A 34 8.72 2.07 7.22
CA ALA A 34 8.28 1.88 8.60
C ALA A 34 8.37 3.20 9.40
N GLU A 35 9.47 3.95 9.27
CA GLU A 35 9.64 5.26 9.89
C GLU A 35 8.64 6.31 9.39
N ALA A 36 8.27 6.24 8.10
CA ALA A 36 7.23 7.10 7.54
C ALA A 36 5.84 6.75 8.09
N LEU A 37 5.55 5.46 8.29
CA LEU A 37 4.30 4.98 8.90
C LEU A 37 4.17 5.41 10.36
N VAL A 38 5.24 5.36 11.16
CA VAL A 38 5.23 5.86 12.55
C VAL A 38 4.70 7.30 12.58
N LYS A 39 5.26 8.18 11.76
CA LYS A 39 4.82 9.58 11.68
C LYS A 39 3.37 9.74 11.23
N GLU A 40 2.93 8.87 10.35
CA GLU A 40 1.54 8.86 9.87
C GLU A 40 0.58 8.41 10.98
N LEU A 41 0.95 7.36 11.74
CA LEU A 41 0.15 6.84 12.86
C LEU A 41 0.05 7.88 13.99
N GLU A 42 1.15 8.58 14.31
CA GLU A 42 1.15 9.72 15.23
C GLU A 42 0.18 10.81 14.76
N ALA A 43 0.24 11.18 13.48
CA ALA A 43 -0.57 12.25 12.91
C ALA A 43 -2.08 11.93 12.89
N ILE A 44 -2.47 10.65 12.89
CA ILE A 44 -3.87 10.22 12.96
C ILE A 44 -4.34 9.91 14.39
N GLY A 45 -3.48 10.09 15.39
CA GLY A 45 -3.83 9.98 16.80
C GLY A 45 -3.82 8.55 17.35
N MET A 46 -3.03 7.64 16.77
CA MET A 46 -2.78 6.33 17.38
C MET A 46 -1.90 6.49 18.63
N GLU A 47 -2.03 5.53 19.55
CA GLU A 47 -1.29 5.50 20.82
C GLU A 47 -0.33 4.30 20.85
N GLU A 48 0.58 4.28 21.83
CA GLU A 48 1.54 3.20 22.07
C GLU A 48 2.33 2.81 20.82
N ILE A 49 2.67 3.79 20.00
CA ILE A 49 3.37 3.55 18.73
C ILE A 49 4.80 3.09 19.02
N SER A 50 5.20 1.99 18.44
CA SER A 50 6.55 1.45 18.53
C SER A 50 7.08 1.02 17.17
N LEU A 51 8.39 1.10 17.02
CA LEU A 51 9.13 0.63 15.86
C LEU A 51 10.39 -0.06 16.37
N ASP A 52 10.46 -1.37 16.18
CA ASP A 52 11.60 -2.17 16.65
C ASP A 52 12.76 -2.22 15.64
N GLU A 53 13.80 -2.94 15.98
CA GLU A 53 15.00 -3.13 15.17
C GLU A 53 14.72 -3.93 13.88
N ASN A 54 13.71 -4.79 13.89
CA ASN A 54 13.26 -5.58 12.73
C ASN A 54 12.27 -4.83 11.84
N SER A 55 12.00 -3.55 12.16
CA SER A 55 11.03 -2.70 11.45
C SER A 55 9.57 -3.12 11.61
N TYR A 56 9.23 -3.82 12.70
CA TYR A 56 7.85 -4.02 13.08
C TYR A 56 7.29 -2.74 13.68
N VAL A 57 6.27 -2.19 13.04
CA VAL A 57 5.52 -1.04 13.52
C VAL A 57 4.28 -1.54 14.23
N MET A 58 4.10 -1.15 15.48
CA MET A 58 2.89 -1.44 16.26
C MET A 58 2.26 -0.13 16.73
N ALA A 59 0.95 -0.11 16.80
CA ALA A 59 0.20 1.02 17.33
C ALA A 59 -1.14 0.54 17.90
N THR A 60 -1.68 1.27 18.86
CA THR A 60 -2.95 1.00 19.49
C THR A 60 -3.97 2.09 19.13
N LEU A 61 -5.14 1.70 18.64
CA LEU A 61 -6.32 2.55 18.64
C LEU A 61 -7.05 2.31 19.96
N PRO A 62 -7.13 3.31 20.86
CA PRO A 62 -7.75 3.11 22.16
C PRO A 62 -9.23 2.80 22.02
N ALA A 63 -9.76 2.03 22.98
CA ALA A 63 -11.18 1.73 23.04
C ALA A 63 -11.99 3.02 23.20
N ASN A 64 -13.16 3.03 22.60
CA ASN A 64 -14.16 4.11 22.74
C ASN A 64 -15.29 3.75 23.71
N THR A 65 -15.10 2.72 24.54
CA THR A 65 -16.05 2.21 25.53
C THR A 65 -15.31 1.73 26.79
N ASP A 66 -15.98 1.78 27.93
CA ASP A 66 -15.49 1.23 29.20
C ASP A 66 -15.84 -0.26 29.39
N GLU A 67 -16.53 -0.85 28.42
CA GLU A 67 -16.89 -2.27 28.48
C GLU A 67 -15.65 -3.15 28.26
N LYS A 68 -15.64 -4.30 28.96
CA LYS A 68 -14.59 -5.31 28.77
C LYS A 68 -14.84 -6.11 27.51
N ILE A 69 -14.31 -5.64 26.39
CA ILE A 69 -14.37 -6.30 25.09
C ILE A 69 -12.99 -6.85 24.69
N PRO A 70 -12.92 -7.90 23.88
CA PRO A 70 -11.66 -8.40 23.36
C PRO A 70 -10.93 -7.36 22.49
N THR A 71 -9.61 -7.30 22.59
CA THR A 71 -8.77 -6.55 21.64
C THR A 71 -8.73 -7.29 20.31
N ILE A 72 -8.89 -6.56 19.21
CA ILE A 72 -8.77 -7.08 17.85
C ILE A 72 -7.45 -6.58 17.27
N GLY A 73 -6.61 -7.48 16.77
CA GLY A 73 -5.37 -7.15 16.08
C GLY A 73 -5.53 -7.24 14.56
N PHE A 74 -4.96 -6.27 13.85
CA PHE A 74 -4.82 -6.29 12.40
C PHE A 74 -3.34 -6.36 12.05
N ILE A 75 -2.98 -7.12 11.02
CA ILE A 75 -1.60 -7.31 10.57
C ILE A 75 -1.54 -7.02 9.09
N ALA A 76 -0.54 -6.25 8.68
CA ALA A 76 -0.20 -6.01 7.28
C ALA A 76 1.32 -6.04 7.11
N HIS A 77 1.80 -6.69 6.05
CA HIS A 77 3.22 -6.69 5.73
C HIS A 77 3.63 -5.38 5.04
N LEU A 78 4.90 -4.97 5.20
CA LEU A 78 5.45 -3.74 4.63
C LEU A 78 6.22 -3.98 3.32
N ASP A 79 6.71 -5.19 3.12
CA ASP A 79 7.50 -5.54 1.95
C ASP A 79 6.65 -5.74 0.70
N THR A 80 7.30 -5.65 -0.44
CA THR A 80 6.74 -6.07 -1.73
C THR A 80 7.55 -7.22 -2.30
N SER A 81 6.91 -8.04 -3.17
CA SER A 81 7.53 -9.20 -3.80
C SER A 81 8.79 -8.79 -4.60
N PRO A 82 9.85 -9.63 -4.61
CA PRO A 82 11.02 -9.43 -5.45
C PRO A 82 10.78 -9.73 -6.93
N ASP A 83 9.62 -10.29 -7.31
CA ASP A 83 9.33 -10.69 -8.69
C ASP A 83 9.26 -9.52 -9.67
N MET A 84 8.88 -8.34 -9.19
CA MET A 84 8.83 -7.11 -9.97
C MET A 84 9.41 -5.94 -9.18
N SER A 85 10.04 -5.01 -9.90
CA SER A 85 10.66 -3.83 -9.29
C SER A 85 9.66 -2.98 -8.52
N GLY A 86 10.02 -2.60 -7.29
CA GLY A 86 9.33 -1.59 -6.48
C GLY A 86 9.94 -0.18 -6.64
N LYS A 87 10.91 0.00 -7.55
CA LYS A 87 11.61 1.28 -7.75
C LYS A 87 10.86 2.19 -8.70
N ASN A 88 10.82 3.48 -8.36
CA ASN A 88 10.27 4.53 -9.22
C ASN A 88 8.83 4.21 -9.69
N VAL A 89 8.02 3.66 -8.81
CA VAL A 89 6.61 3.43 -9.10
C VAL A 89 5.93 4.76 -9.40
N GLN A 90 5.29 4.86 -10.57
CA GLN A 90 4.58 6.05 -11.03
C GLN A 90 3.10 5.74 -11.16
N PRO A 91 2.34 5.80 -10.07
CA PRO A 91 0.91 5.54 -10.11
C PRO A 91 0.17 6.67 -10.83
N ARG A 92 -0.80 6.32 -11.64
CA ARG A 92 -1.72 7.29 -12.26
C ARG A 92 -3.14 6.79 -12.20
N ILE A 93 -4.07 7.71 -12.14
CA ILE A 93 -5.51 7.42 -12.15
C ILE A 93 -6.00 7.51 -13.59
N VAL A 94 -6.78 6.51 -14.00
CA VAL A 94 -7.40 6.44 -15.33
C VAL A 94 -8.88 6.15 -15.16
N THR A 95 -9.74 7.00 -15.71
CA THR A 95 -11.17 6.67 -15.83
C THR A 95 -11.33 5.62 -16.91
N TYR A 96 -11.72 4.41 -16.51
CA TYR A 96 -11.84 3.29 -17.45
C TYR A 96 -13.15 3.33 -18.21
N LEU A 97 -13.08 3.54 -19.52
CA LEU A 97 -14.25 3.60 -20.39
C LEU A 97 -14.53 2.31 -21.18
N GLY A 98 -13.69 1.30 -21.00
CA GLY A 98 -13.71 0.02 -21.71
C GLY A 98 -12.57 -0.13 -22.71
N GLY A 99 -12.29 -1.35 -23.12
CA GLY A 99 -11.17 -1.70 -24.02
C GLY A 99 -9.84 -1.80 -23.30
N ASP A 100 -8.77 -1.67 -24.05
CA ASP A 100 -7.41 -1.81 -23.55
C ASP A 100 -6.89 -0.49 -22.96
N ILE A 101 -6.02 -0.57 -21.94
CA ILE A 101 -5.36 0.57 -21.32
C ILE A 101 -3.89 0.57 -21.71
N VAL A 102 -3.44 1.60 -22.42
CA VAL A 102 -2.01 1.77 -22.71
C VAL A 102 -1.31 2.23 -21.43
N LEU A 103 -0.41 1.39 -20.91
CA LEU A 103 0.37 1.64 -19.71
C LEU A 103 1.66 2.40 -20.06
N ASP A 104 2.36 1.99 -21.11
CA ASP A 104 3.54 2.65 -21.66
C ASP A 104 3.45 2.63 -23.20
N ALA A 105 3.34 3.81 -23.81
CA ALA A 105 3.20 3.93 -25.25
C ALA A 105 4.51 3.71 -26.00
N GLU A 106 5.64 4.05 -25.39
CA GLU A 106 6.97 3.94 -26.02
C GLU A 106 7.39 2.48 -26.13
N GLU A 107 7.10 1.67 -25.10
CA GLU A 107 7.42 0.24 -25.07
C GLU A 107 6.22 -0.65 -25.43
N ASN A 108 5.10 -0.05 -25.80
CA ASN A 108 3.89 -0.76 -26.18
C ASN A 108 3.39 -1.72 -25.07
N VAL A 109 3.46 -1.30 -23.81
CA VAL A 109 2.91 -2.05 -22.68
C VAL A 109 1.43 -1.73 -22.55
N VAL A 110 0.60 -2.77 -22.62
CA VAL A 110 -0.86 -2.64 -22.64
C VAL A 110 -1.49 -3.57 -21.62
N LEU A 111 -2.39 -3.05 -20.80
CA LEU A 111 -3.31 -3.87 -20.01
C LEU A 111 -4.52 -4.19 -20.86
N SER A 112 -4.55 -5.41 -21.41
CA SER A 112 -5.56 -5.80 -22.38
C SER A 112 -6.80 -6.39 -21.71
N GLN A 113 -7.98 -5.90 -22.09
CA GLN A 113 -9.24 -6.46 -21.64
C GLN A 113 -9.45 -7.91 -22.11
N SER A 114 -8.82 -8.33 -23.21
CA SER A 114 -8.90 -9.72 -23.67
C SER A 114 -8.11 -10.68 -22.77
N MET A 115 -7.04 -10.21 -22.13
CA MET A 115 -6.26 -10.99 -21.15
C MET A 115 -6.85 -10.92 -19.74
N PHE A 116 -7.52 -9.81 -19.43
CA PHE A 116 -8.13 -9.53 -18.13
C PHE A 116 -9.60 -9.12 -18.32
N PRO A 117 -10.51 -10.09 -18.60
CA PRO A 117 -11.92 -9.82 -18.90
C PRO A 117 -12.66 -9.09 -17.77
N GLU A 118 -12.23 -9.29 -16.52
CA GLU A 118 -12.76 -8.62 -15.32
C GLU A 118 -12.62 -7.10 -15.36
N LEU A 119 -11.76 -6.55 -16.20
CA LEU A 119 -11.69 -5.10 -16.40
C LEU A 119 -13.04 -4.50 -16.83
N SER A 120 -13.87 -5.28 -17.51
CA SER A 120 -15.21 -4.84 -17.95
C SER A 120 -16.10 -4.41 -16.79
N ASP A 121 -15.90 -4.98 -15.59
CA ASP A 121 -16.69 -4.70 -14.39
C ASP A 121 -16.38 -3.31 -13.80
N TYR A 122 -15.25 -2.72 -14.19
CA TYR A 122 -14.80 -1.41 -13.75
C TYR A 122 -15.12 -0.27 -14.72
N LYS A 123 -15.91 -0.54 -15.76
CA LYS A 123 -16.28 0.49 -16.74
C LYS A 123 -17.03 1.67 -16.08
N GLY A 124 -16.53 2.87 -16.33
CA GLY A 124 -17.02 4.11 -15.72
C GLY A 124 -16.43 4.43 -14.34
N GLN A 125 -15.48 3.60 -13.86
CA GLN A 125 -14.78 3.81 -12.61
C GLN A 125 -13.37 4.32 -12.85
N ASP A 126 -12.82 4.99 -11.83
CA ASP A 126 -11.42 5.37 -11.80
C ASP A 126 -10.59 4.20 -11.26
N ILE A 127 -9.55 3.82 -11.98
CA ILE A 127 -8.61 2.77 -11.59
C ILE A 127 -7.19 3.32 -11.52
N ILE A 128 -6.39 2.78 -10.62
CA ILE A 128 -4.99 3.15 -10.46
C ILE A 128 -4.14 2.17 -11.24
N VAL A 129 -3.29 2.68 -12.09
CA VAL A 129 -2.34 1.90 -12.91
C VAL A 129 -0.93 2.46 -12.78
N THR A 130 0.07 1.67 -13.15
CA THR A 130 1.47 2.12 -13.34
C THR A 130 1.84 2.05 -14.83
N ASN A 131 3.12 2.16 -15.12
CA ASN A 131 3.65 1.95 -16.47
C ASN A 131 3.75 0.46 -16.88
N GLY A 132 3.30 -0.46 -16.03
CA GLY A 132 3.35 -1.91 -16.29
C GLY A 132 4.72 -2.56 -16.08
N LYS A 133 5.72 -1.82 -15.60
CA LYS A 133 7.09 -2.30 -15.34
C LYS A 133 7.44 -2.39 -13.85
N THR A 134 6.52 -1.96 -13.02
CA THR A 134 6.70 -1.95 -11.56
C THR A 134 5.53 -2.63 -10.87
N LEU A 135 5.80 -3.19 -9.70
CA LEU A 135 4.75 -3.69 -8.82
C LEU A 135 3.91 -2.52 -8.29
N LEU A 136 2.62 -2.72 -8.17
CA LEU A 136 1.69 -1.82 -7.48
C LEU A 136 1.20 -2.51 -6.21
N GLY A 137 2.00 -2.38 -5.15
CA GLY A 137 1.69 -2.90 -3.81
C GLY A 137 1.25 -1.77 -2.88
N ALA A 138 0.84 -2.02 -1.69
CA ALA A 138 0.46 -1.09 -0.62
C ALA A 138 -1.01 -1.20 -0.15
N VAL A 139 -1.71 -2.25 -0.55
CA VAL A 139 -3.15 -2.35 -0.27
C VAL A 139 -3.42 -2.58 1.21
N SER A 140 -2.74 -3.55 1.84
CA SER A 140 -3.04 -3.98 3.21
C SER A 140 -2.85 -2.88 4.24
N TYR A 141 -1.68 -2.25 4.29
CA TYR A 141 -1.39 -1.20 5.26
C TYR A 141 -2.09 0.12 4.96
N THR A 142 -2.45 0.40 3.70
CA THR A 142 -3.30 1.54 3.35
C THR A 142 -4.66 1.40 4.02
N HIS A 143 -5.24 0.21 4.04
CA HIS A 143 -6.53 -0.04 4.70
C HIS A 143 -6.43 -0.02 6.21
N LEU A 144 -5.33 -0.48 6.82
CA LEU A 144 -5.14 -0.42 8.26
C LEU A 144 -5.05 1.00 8.82
N THR A 145 -4.64 1.97 8.01
CA THR A 145 -4.61 3.38 8.41
C THR A 145 -5.96 4.10 8.27
N LEU A 146 -7.00 3.42 7.79
CA LEU A 146 -8.34 3.98 7.59
C LEU A 146 -9.22 4.09 8.84
N PRO A 147 -9.27 3.07 9.74
CA PRO A 147 -10.27 3.02 10.80
C PRO A 147 -10.25 4.21 11.75
N THR A 148 -9.16 4.96 11.78
CA THR A 148 -9.00 6.13 12.66
C THR A 148 -9.80 7.35 12.22
N THR A 149 -10.34 7.36 10.99
CA THR A 149 -11.09 8.50 10.45
C THR A 149 -12.60 8.25 10.31
N SER A 150 -13.06 7.03 10.42
CA SER A 150 -14.49 6.71 10.43
C SER A 150 -15.02 6.80 11.85
N ARG A 151 -15.56 7.97 12.19
CA ARG A 151 -16.53 8.04 13.28
C ARG A 151 -17.79 7.33 12.81
N VAL A 152 -18.10 6.20 13.42
CA VAL A 152 -19.43 5.63 13.38
C VAL A 152 -20.33 6.46 14.31
#